data_84aaf48d7f0e5b759bdba061e4308b84
#
_entry.id   84aaf48d7f0e5b759bdba061e4308b84
#
_cell.length_a   1.000
_cell.length_b   1.000
_cell.length_c   1.000
_cell.angle_alpha   90.00
_cell.angle_beta   90.00
_cell.angle_gamma   90.00
#
_symmetry.space_group_name_H-M   'P 1'
#
loop_
_entity.id
_entity.type
_entity.pdbx_description
1 polymer ?
#
loop_
_entity_poly.entity_id
_entity_poly.type
_entity_poly.pdbx_seq_one_letter_code
_entity_poly.pdbx_strand_id
1 'polypeptide(L)'
;MEKNIALIRGDGIGPEIVEQTVLVLNRVAEIYGHSFRYTDVDMGGNAIDKWGEPLPQAQLQKCLDSDSVLLGAVGGPKWNDVPGPMRPEKGLLKLRAAMEVYSNNRPAKIWPQLSDASPLKPEIVEKGIDFMIVRELTGGIYFGSHETNQVDGQAVATDILTYSEAEIRRIGRIGFETARKRRKKLCSVEKSNVLDSSRLWKKIMHELSEEYPDVTLTDMLVDNCAMQIVKDPSQFDVIVTENMFGDILSDEASMITGSIGTIPSSSLGSTTRGLYEPIHGSAPDIAGQDIANPIGTILAAAMLLRYSFDMAKEADAIEKAVSDTLDAGFRTADILPPHGAFQKVGCKQMGAEICARIQ
;
A
#
# COMPACT_ATOMS: atom_id res chain seq x y z
N MET A 1 -14.35 -0.05 -22.17
CA MET A 1 -14.46 -1.36 -21.47
C MET A 1 -15.44 -1.24 -20.32
N GLU A 2 -16.09 -2.34 -19.94
CA GLU A 2 -16.93 -2.40 -18.75
C GLU A 2 -16.21 -3.20 -17.66
N LYS A 3 -16.15 -2.68 -16.43
CA LYS A 3 -15.44 -3.26 -15.29
C LYS A 3 -16.24 -3.10 -14.01
N ASN A 4 -16.22 -4.12 -13.14
CA ASN A 4 -16.83 -4.07 -11.82
C ASN A 4 -15.76 -3.97 -10.73
N ILE A 5 -15.85 -2.92 -9.90
CA ILE A 5 -14.92 -2.62 -8.82
C ILE A 5 -15.66 -2.79 -7.49
N ALA A 6 -15.18 -3.70 -6.63
CA ALA A 6 -15.64 -3.74 -5.25
C ALA A 6 -15.06 -2.54 -4.49
N LEU A 7 -15.94 -1.77 -3.83
CA LEU A 7 -15.56 -0.63 -3.01
C LEU A 7 -15.70 -0.95 -1.54
N ILE A 8 -14.59 -1.01 -0.83
CA ILE A 8 -14.53 -1.11 0.61
C ILE A 8 -14.23 0.30 1.15
N ARG A 9 -15.27 1.04 1.52
CA ARG A 9 -15.08 2.38 2.10
C ARG A 9 -14.39 2.31 3.46
N GLY A 10 -14.72 1.28 4.26
CA GLY A 10 -14.07 0.99 5.52
C GLY A 10 -14.43 1.97 6.64
N ASP A 11 -13.42 2.34 7.44
CA ASP A 11 -13.55 3.07 8.70
C ASP A 11 -12.85 4.44 8.63
N GLY A 12 -13.13 5.31 9.58
CA GLY A 12 -12.45 6.60 9.75
C GLY A 12 -12.54 7.50 8.52
N ILE A 13 -11.39 7.90 7.96
CA ILE A 13 -11.32 8.72 6.74
C ILE A 13 -11.62 7.94 5.46
N GLY A 14 -11.71 6.60 5.52
CA GLY A 14 -11.92 5.73 4.36
C GLY A 14 -13.09 6.16 3.46
N PRO A 15 -14.30 6.41 3.99
CA PRO A 15 -15.44 6.85 3.18
C PRO A 15 -15.17 8.13 2.37
N GLU A 16 -14.56 9.15 2.98
CA GLU A 16 -14.34 10.45 2.31
C GLU A 16 -13.26 10.39 1.21
N ILE A 17 -12.15 9.64 1.43
CA ILE A 17 -11.11 9.48 0.41
C ILE A 17 -11.55 8.60 -0.76
N VAL A 18 -12.34 7.54 -0.50
CA VAL A 18 -12.92 6.68 -1.56
C VAL A 18 -13.93 7.46 -2.39
N GLU A 19 -14.74 8.33 -1.79
CA GLU A 19 -15.69 9.19 -2.53
C GLU A 19 -14.96 10.06 -3.57
N GLN A 20 -13.84 10.70 -3.19
CA GLN A 20 -13.04 11.50 -4.12
C GLN A 20 -12.41 10.64 -5.21
N THR A 21 -11.98 9.45 -4.88
CA THR A 21 -11.41 8.50 -5.84
C THR A 21 -12.45 8.03 -6.86
N VAL A 22 -13.69 7.78 -6.43
CA VAL A 22 -14.81 7.43 -7.34
C VAL A 22 -15.13 8.58 -8.30
N LEU A 23 -15.08 9.85 -7.84
CA LEU A 23 -15.24 11.01 -8.73
C LEU A 23 -14.18 11.04 -9.84
N VAL A 24 -12.92 10.78 -9.48
CA VAL A 24 -11.80 10.72 -10.43
C VAL A 24 -11.98 9.56 -11.42
N LEU A 25 -12.32 8.35 -10.94
CA LEU A 25 -12.58 7.19 -11.80
C LEU A 25 -13.76 7.43 -12.76
N ASN A 26 -14.83 8.08 -12.31
CA ASN A 26 -15.98 8.43 -13.17
C ASN A 26 -15.56 9.42 -14.25
N ARG A 27 -14.71 10.38 -13.93
CA ARG A 27 -14.20 11.35 -14.92
C ARG A 27 -13.32 10.67 -15.97
N VAL A 28 -12.47 9.74 -15.56
CA VAL A 28 -11.69 8.90 -16.48
C VAL A 28 -12.61 8.08 -17.38
N ALA A 29 -13.63 7.45 -16.81
CA ALA A 29 -14.61 6.67 -17.58
C ALA A 29 -15.31 7.51 -18.64
N GLU A 30 -15.72 8.74 -18.29
CA GLU A 30 -16.36 9.70 -19.22
C GLU A 30 -15.42 10.06 -20.38
N ILE A 31 -14.17 10.43 -20.10
CA ILE A 31 -13.20 10.90 -21.12
C ILE A 31 -12.78 9.77 -22.05
N TYR A 32 -12.50 8.59 -21.50
CA TYR A 32 -11.95 7.47 -22.26
C TYR A 32 -12.99 6.46 -22.77
N GLY A 33 -14.28 6.72 -22.53
CA GLY A 33 -15.38 5.87 -23.01
C GLY A 33 -15.44 4.51 -22.32
N HIS A 34 -15.22 4.48 -21.01
CA HIS A 34 -15.35 3.28 -20.19
C HIS A 34 -16.63 3.29 -19.35
N SER A 35 -16.96 2.16 -18.74
CA SER A 35 -18.06 2.02 -17.79
C SER A 35 -17.55 1.26 -16.56
N PHE A 36 -17.50 1.95 -15.41
CA PHE A 36 -17.16 1.33 -14.14
C PHE A 36 -18.44 1.16 -13.30
N ARG A 37 -18.68 -0.09 -12.88
CA ARG A 37 -19.72 -0.42 -11.91
C ARG A 37 -19.09 -0.60 -10.55
N TYR A 38 -19.74 -0.09 -9.52
CA TYR A 38 -19.23 -0.16 -8.16
C TYR A 38 -20.14 -1.04 -7.31
N THR A 39 -19.52 -1.98 -6.58
CA THR A 39 -20.22 -2.85 -5.62
C THR A 39 -19.71 -2.51 -4.22
N ASP A 40 -20.57 -1.87 -3.40
CA ASP A 40 -20.20 -1.55 -2.02
C ASP A 40 -20.07 -2.82 -1.17
N VAL A 41 -19.00 -2.86 -0.37
CA VAL A 41 -18.63 -3.99 0.50
C VAL A 41 -18.38 -3.45 1.91
N ASP A 42 -19.08 -4.04 2.89
CA ASP A 42 -18.82 -3.77 4.29
C ASP A 42 -17.64 -4.62 4.77
N MET A 43 -16.58 -3.99 5.29
CA MET A 43 -15.44 -4.64 5.92
C MET A 43 -14.83 -3.72 6.98
N GLY A 44 -14.25 -4.31 8.00
CA GLY A 44 -13.61 -3.59 9.10
C GLY A 44 -14.55 -3.37 10.28
N GLY A 45 -14.38 -2.26 10.96
CA GLY A 45 -15.18 -1.89 12.13
C GLY A 45 -16.65 -1.67 11.81
N ASN A 46 -16.93 -1.04 10.64
CA ASN A 46 -18.31 -0.86 10.19
C ASN A 46 -19.04 -2.18 9.96
N ALA A 47 -18.34 -3.21 9.48
CA ALA A 47 -18.91 -4.55 9.31
C ALA A 47 -19.14 -5.23 10.65
N ILE A 48 -18.27 -5.05 11.63
CA ILE A 48 -18.47 -5.54 13.00
C ILE A 48 -19.75 -4.94 13.59
N ASP A 49 -19.93 -3.62 13.48
CA ASP A 49 -21.09 -2.92 13.99
C ASP A 49 -22.40 -3.37 13.32
N LYS A 50 -22.37 -3.68 12.04
CA LYS A 50 -23.56 -4.02 11.24
C LYS A 50 -23.88 -5.52 11.22
N TRP A 51 -22.86 -6.36 11.21
CA TRP A 51 -22.99 -7.79 10.96
C TRP A 51 -22.43 -8.68 12.07
N GLY A 52 -21.70 -8.11 13.04
CA GLY A 52 -21.05 -8.82 14.12
C GLY A 52 -19.73 -9.50 13.77
N GLU A 53 -19.21 -9.30 12.56
CA GLU A 53 -17.92 -9.86 12.14
C GLU A 53 -17.19 -8.90 11.15
N PRO A 54 -15.83 -8.90 11.13
CA PRO A 54 -15.06 -7.91 10.37
C PRO A 54 -15.13 -8.07 8.85
N LEU A 55 -15.47 -9.26 8.35
CA LEU A 55 -15.73 -9.52 6.92
C LEU A 55 -16.68 -10.72 6.77
N PRO A 56 -17.99 -10.48 6.66
CA PRO A 56 -18.98 -11.53 6.38
C PRO A 56 -18.70 -12.25 5.07
N GLN A 57 -19.03 -13.54 5.02
CA GLN A 57 -18.81 -14.36 3.82
C GLN A 57 -19.51 -13.78 2.58
N ALA A 58 -20.72 -13.23 2.73
CA ALA A 58 -21.45 -12.59 1.64
C ALA A 58 -20.74 -11.33 1.11
N GLN A 59 -20.05 -10.58 1.98
CA GLN A 59 -19.26 -9.41 1.60
C GLN A 59 -17.95 -9.81 0.94
N LEU A 60 -17.28 -10.83 1.46
CA LEU A 60 -16.10 -11.43 0.82
C LEU A 60 -16.42 -11.89 -0.61
N GLN A 61 -17.56 -12.56 -0.81
CA GLN A 61 -17.94 -13.05 -2.14
C GLN A 61 -18.08 -11.91 -3.16
N LYS A 62 -18.61 -10.75 -2.77
CA LYS A 62 -18.67 -9.56 -3.67
C LYS A 62 -17.28 -9.13 -4.16
N CYS A 63 -16.25 -9.20 -3.29
CA CYS A 63 -14.88 -8.93 -3.70
C CYS A 63 -14.37 -9.97 -4.70
N LEU A 64 -14.66 -11.25 -4.45
CA LEU A 64 -14.24 -12.35 -5.32
C LEU A 64 -14.96 -12.37 -6.68
N ASP A 65 -16.17 -11.83 -6.75
CA ASP A 65 -16.96 -11.71 -7.98
C ASP A 65 -16.64 -10.44 -8.79
N SER A 66 -15.85 -9.52 -8.23
CA SER A 66 -15.46 -8.28 -8.88
C SER A 66 -14.18 -8.42 -9.68
N ASP A 67 -13.96 -7.54 -10.68
CA ASP A 67 -12.74 -7.51 -11.48
C ASP A 67 -11.53 -7.03 -10.66
N SER A 68 -11.77 -6.16 -9.66
CA SER A 68 -10.75 -5.67 -8.75
C SER A 68 -11.38 -5.04 -7.50
N VAL A 69 -10.57 -4.75 -6.47
CA VAL A 69 -11.02 -4.21 -5.18
C VAL A 69 -10.27 -2.91 -4.88
N LEU A 70 -11.02 -1.86 -4.52
CA LEU A 70 -10.50 -0.60 -4.00
C LEU A 70 -10.90 -0.46 -2.53
N LEU A 71 -9.93 -0.26 -1.65
CA LEU A 71 -10.12 -0.12 -0.21
C LEU A 71 -9.69 1.28 0.24
N GLY A 72 -10.50 1.89 1.11
CA GLY A 72 -10.16 3.14 1.81
C GLY A 72 -9.24 2.87 2.99
N ALA A 73 -9.82 2.58 4.16
CA ALA A 73 -9.05 2.31 5.37
C ALA A 73 -9.84 1.42 6.33
N VAL A 74 -9.16 0.75 7.26
CA VAL A 74 -9.77 -0.19 8.20
C VAL A 74 -9.23 0.05 9.60
N GLY A 75 -10.08 -0.14 10.62
CA GLY A 75 -9.70 -0.12 12.02
C GLY A 75 -10.05 1.17 12.74
N GLY A 76 -9.80 1.18 14.03
CA GLY A 76 -10.01 2.33 14.89
C GLY A 76 -10.11 1.95 16.37
N PRO A 77 -9.92 2.92 17.29
CA PRO A 77 -9.85 2.65 18.74
C PRO A 77 -11.13 2.07 19.32
N LYS A 78 -12.27 2.29 18.67
CA LYS A 78 -13.59 1.74 19.10
C LYS A 78 -13.58 0.21 19.24
N TRP A 79 -12.75 -0.48 18.44
CA TRP A 79 -12.71 -1.94 18.39
C TRP A 79 -11.44 -2.55 19.01
N ASN A 80 -10.69 -1.77 19.82
CA ASN A 80 -9.46 -2.27 20.46
C ASN A 80 -9.74 -3.39 21.48
N ASP A 81 -10.90 -3.36 22.15
CA ASP A 81 -11.25 -4.30 23.20
C ASP A 81 -12.00 -5.54 22.70
N VAL A 82 -12.27 -5.65 21.39
CA VAL A 82 -12.88 -6.86 20.84
C VAL A 82 -11.88 -8.04 20.82
N PRO A 83 -12.38 -9.31 20.92
CA PRO A 83 -11.50 -10.47 20.81
C PRO A 83 -10.63 -10.45 19.57
N GLY A 84 -9.39 -10.92 19.66
CA GLY A 84 -8.41 -10.87 18.56
C GLY A 84 -8.94 -11.28 17.17
N PRO A 85 -9.68 -12.42 17.04
CA PRO A 85 -10.28 -12.83 15.76
C PRO A 85 -11.35 -11.89 15.21
N MET A 86 -11.91 -11.02 16.06
CA MET A 86 -12.98 -10.06 15.73
C MET A 86 -12.44 -8.66 15.42
N ARG A 87 -11.14 -8.43 15.48
CA ARG A 87 -10.56 -7.12 15.16
C ARG A 87 -10.75 -6.77 13.69
N PRO A 88 -10.97 -5.48 13.36
CA PRO A 88 -11.15 -5.01 11.98
C PRO A 88 -10.08 -5.50 11.01
N GLU A 89 -8.82 -5.51 11.43
CA GLU A 89 -7.65 -5.92 10.63
C GLU A 89 -7.72 -7.40 10.21
N LYS A 90 -8.41 -8.25 10.98
CA LYS A 90 -8.63 -9.67 10.61
C LYS A 90 -9.51 -9.81 9.37
N GLY A 91 -10.42 -8.85 9.12
CA GLY A 91 -11.17 -8.77 7.86
C GLY A 91 -10.25 -8.57 6.66
N LEU A 92 -9.27 -7.66 6.78
CA LEU A 92 -8.29 -7.40 5.74
C LEU A 92 -7.37 -8.59 5.47
N LEU A 93 -6.87 -9.24 6.53
CA LEU A 93 -6.07 -10.47 6.38
C LEU A 93 -6.86 -11.60 5.72
N LYS A 94 -8.15 -11.79 6.12
CA LYS A 94 -9.04 -12.76 5.48
C LYS A 94 -9.25 -12.45 4.00
N LEU A 95 -9.43 -11.18 3.62
CA LEU A 95 -9.60 -10.75 2.23
C LEU A 95 -8.33 -11.04 1.41
N ARG A 96 -7.16 -10.63 1.89
CA ARG A 96 -5.87 -10.86 1.22
C ARG A 96 -5.59 -12.34 0.97
N ALA A 97 -5.86 -13.19 1.98
CA ALA A 97 -5.73 -14.63 1.85
C ALA A 97 -6.70 -15.21 0.81
N ALA A 98 -7.99 -14.83 0.86
CA ALA A 98 -9.00 -15.32 -0.07
C ALA A 98 -8.81 -14.87 -1.52
N MET A 99 -8.22 -13.70 -1.72
CA MET A 99 -7.84 -13.19 -3.05
C MET A 99 -6.48 -13.73 -3.53
N GLU A 100 -5.74 -14.44 -2.69
CA GLU A 100 -4.38 -14.95 -2.96
C GLU A 100 -3.40 -13.86 -3.41
N VAL A 101 -3.53 -12.65 -2.85
CA VAL A 101 -2.68 -11.50 -3.18
C VAL A 101 -1.44 -11.48 -2.30
N TYR A 102 -0.38 -12.14 -2.75
CA TYR A 102 0.83 -12.36 -1.96
C TYR A 102 1.93 -11.30 -2.16
N SER A 103 1.81 -10.42 -3.13
CA SER A 103 2.77 -9.33 -3.39
C SER A 103 2.12 -7.98 -3.13
N ASN A 104 2.60 -7.26 -2.12
CA ASN A 104 2.19 -5.88 -1.88
C ASN A 104 3.29 -4.94 -2.36
N ASN A 105 2.97 -4.15 -3.38
CA ASN A 105 3.90 -3.22 -4.01
C ASN A 105 3.62 -1.80 -3.53
N ARG A 106 4.60 -1.19 -2.87
CA ARG A 106 4.54 0.14 -2.26
C ARG A 106 5.62 1.04 -2.87
N PRO A 107 5.26 1.96 -3.80
CA PRO A 107 6.21 2.89 -4.37
C PRO A 107 6.56 3.98 -3.35
N ALA A 108 7.84 4.24 -3.15
CA ALA A 108 8.36 5.38 -2.43
C ALA A 108 8.97 6.35 -3.43
N LYS A 109 8.16 7.31 -3.87
CA LYS A 109 8.56 8.33 -4.84
C LYS A 109 8.20 9.71 -4.31
N ILE A 110 9.19 10.61 -4.26
CA ILE A 110 8.94 11.99 -3.93
C ILE A 110 8.45 12.73 -5.19
N TRP A 111 7.40 13.52 -5.02
CA TRP A 111 6.96 14.44 -6.05
C TRP A 111 7.88 15.68 -6.01
N PRO A 112 8.41 16.17 -7.16
CA PRO A 112 9.25 17.36 -7.17
C PRO A 112 8.61 18.55 -6.46
N GLN A 113 7.29 18.69 -6.58
CA GLN A 113 6.48 19.74 -5.95
C GLN A 113 6.36 19.62 -4.43
N LEU A 114 6.76 18.48 -3.86
CA LEU A 114 6.68 18.16 -2.43
C LEU A 114 8.06 17.93 -1.81
N SER A 115 9.13 18.31 -2.49
CA SER A 115 10.51 18.18 -1.97
C SER A 115 10.68 18.84 -0.61
N ASP A 116 10.04 19.99 -0.39
CA ASP A 116 10.08 20.74 0.87
C ASP A 116 9.25 20.09 2.00
N ALA A 117 8.39 19.12 1.68
CA ALA A 117 7.63 18.36 2.67
C ALA A 117 8.45 17.19 3.27
N SER A 118 9.56 16.80 2.62
CA SER A 118 10.45 15.76 3.14
C SER A 118 11.16 16.23 4.42
N PRO A 119 11.24 15.38 5.46
CA PRO A 119 12.00 15.67 6.67
C PRO A 119 13.52 15.52 6.48
N LEU A 120 13.94 15.00 5.33
CA LEU A 120 15.36 14.80 5.03
C LEU A 120 16.03 16.13 4.64
N LYS A 121 17.35 16.15 4.81
CA LYS A 121 18.14 17.29 4.36
C LYS A 121 18.05 17.48 2.84
N PRO A 122 18.05 18.74 2.35
CA PRO A 122 17.92 19.02 0.91
C PRO A 122 18.92 18.24 0.03
N GLU A 123 20.18 18.13 0.44
CA GLU A 123 21.22 17.42 -0.30
C GLU A 123 20.96 15.89 -0.46
N ILE A 124 20.07 15.31 0.37
CA ILE A 124 19.63 13.92 0.23
C ILE A 124 18.46 13.85 -0.77
N VAL A 125 17.50 14.77 -0.63
CA VAL A 125 16.30 14.82 -1.47
C VAL A 125 16.65 15.16 -2.93
N GLU A 126 17.63 16.05 -3.16
CA GLU A 126 18.10 16.45 -4.49
C GLU A 126 18.65 15.30 -5.33
N LYS A 127 19.13 14.23 -4.70
CA LYS A 127 19.54 13.00 -5.41
C LYS A 127 18.36 12.20 -6.00
N GLY A 128 17.14 12.55 -5.62
CA GLY A 128 15.91 11.85 -5.97
C GLY A 128 15.59 10.68 -5.05
N ILE A 129 14.30 10.50 -4.80
CA ILE A 129 13.75 9.35 -4.06
C ILE A 129 12.75 8.67 -5.00
N ASP A 130 13.08 7.50 -5.49
CA ASP A 130 12.23 6.69 -6.36
C ASP A 130 12.63 5.21 -6.27
N PHE A 131 12.00 4.48 -5.36
CA PHE A 131 12.20 3.04 -5.25
C PHE A 131 10.88 2.33 -4.94
N MET A 132 10.84 1.03 -5.17
CA MET A 132 9.68 0.18 -4.92
C MET A 132 9.98 -0.79 -3.80
N ILE A 133 9.11 -0.90 -2.81
CA ILE A 133 9.12 -1.99 -1.83
C ILE A 133 8.14 -3.06 -2.29
N VAL A 134 8.66 -4.26 -2.52
CA VAL A 134 7.91 -5.48 -2.83
C VAL A 134 7.87 -6.31 -1.54
N ARG A 135 6.74 -6.19 -0.83
CA ARG A 135 6.48 -6.86 0.45
C ARG A 135 5.75 -8.17 0.21
N GLU A 136 6.26 -9.28 0.75
CA GLU A 136 5.47 -10.51 0.86
C GLU A 136 4.27 -10.23 1.79
N LEU A 137 3.06 -10.71 1.43
CA LEU A 137 1.85 -10.22 2.08
C LEU A 137 1.02 -11.30 2.79
N THR A 138 1.21 -12.57 2.50
CA THR A 138 0.34 -13.67 2.95
C THR A 138 1.07 -14.73 3.78
N GLY A 139 2.29 -14.47 4.15
CA GLY A 139 3.11 -15.31 5.02
C GLY A 139 3.64 -14.58 6.26
N GLY A 140 4.61 -15.18 6.90
CA GLY A 140 5.34 -14.61 8.02
C GLY A 140 4.54 -14.58 9.33
N ILE A 141 4.96 -13.68 10.21
CA ILE A 141 4.41 -13.64 11.57
C ILE A 141 2.93 -13.25 11.61
N TYR A 142 2.44 -12.45 10.65
CA TYR A 142 1.04 -12.00 10.64
C TYR A 142 0.04 -13.11 10.30
N PHE A 143 0.51 -14.18 9.67
CA PHE A 143 -0.29 -15.34 9.28
C PHE A 143 0.07 -16.61 10.07
N GLY A 144 1.06 -16.53 10.97
CA GLY A 144 1.43 -17.59 11.89
C GLY A 144 0.40 -17.82 13.01
N SER A 145 0.70 -18.73 13.91
CA SER A 145 -0.12 -18.90 15.12
C SER A 145 0.21 -17.82 16.14
N HIS A 146 -0.83 -17.35 16.82
CA HIS A 146 -0.77 -16.35 17.88
C HIS A 146 -1.51 -16.89 19.10
N GLU A 147 -0.85 -17.03 20.21
CA GLU A 147 -1.47 -17.55 21.42
C GLU A 147 -0.90 -16.91 22.69
N THR A 148 -1.74 -16.79 23.70
CA THR A 148 -1.33 -16.35 25.04
C THR A 148 -1.77 -17.42 26.03
N ASN A 149 -0.82 -18.06 26.67
CA ASN A 149 -1.02 -19.17 27.61
C ASN A 149 -0.57 -18.78 29.02
N GLN A 150 -1.10 -19.49 30.04
CA GLN A 150 -0.58 -19.41 31.40
C GLN A 150 0.51 -20.49 31.57
N VAL A 151 1.73 -20.06 31.88
CA VAL A 151 2.87 -20.94 32.17
C VAL A 151 3.41 -20.54 33.55
N ASP A 152 3.42 -21.45 34.47
CA ASP A 152 3.89 -21.25 35.87
C ASP A 152 3.24 -20.00 36.53
N GLY A 153 1.94 -19.77 36.28
CA GLY A 153 1.18 -18.65 36.85
C GLY A 153 1.44 -17.29 36.20
N GLN A 154 2.17 -17.25 35.08
CA GLN A 154 2.43 -16.04 34.30
C GLN A 154 1.83 -16.13 32.89
N ALA A 155 1.37 -15.01 32.36
CA ALA A 155 0.93 -14.96 30.97
C ALA A 155 2.15 -14.97 30.03
N VAL A 156 2.18 -15.89 29.07
CA VAL A 156 3.20 -15.99 28.04
C VAL A 156 2.54 -15.91 26.67
N ALA A 157 2.90 -14.90 25.88
CA ALA A 157 2.44 -14.72 24.52
C ALA A 157 3.48 -15.26 23.52
N THR A 158 3.01 -15.99 22.51
CA THR A 158 3.85 -16.58 21.46
C THR A 158 3.27 -16.24 20.10
N ASP A 159 4.13 -15.73 19.20
CA ASP A 159 3.84 -15.51 17.79
C ASP A 159 4.85 -16.31 16.96
N ILE A 160 4.37 -17.10 15.99
CA ILE A 160 5.22 -17.94 15.15
C ILE A 160 5.40 -17.33 13.78
N LEU A 161 6.65 -17.05 13.41
CA LEU A 161 7.05 -16.63 12.08
C LEU A 161 7.44 -17.85 11.24
N THR A 162 6.75 -18.04 10.10
CA THR A 162 7.02 -19.16 9.19
C THR A 162 7.06 -18.69 7.75
N TYR A 163 8.06 -19.16 7.00
CA TYR A 163 8.13 -19.03 5.54
C TYR A 163 8.52 -20.36 4.91
N SER A 164 7.80 -20.77 3.88
CA SER A 164 8.18 -21.87 3.02
C SER A 164 9.04 -21.40 1.83
N GLU A 165 9.78 -22.32 1.23
CA GLU A 165 10.52 -22.07 -0.01
C GLU A 165 9.63 -21.55 -1.13
N ALA A 166 8.40 -22.09 -1.27
CA ALA A 166 7.46 -21.68 -2.31
C ALA A 166 7.01 -20.22 -2.15
N GLU A 167 6.75 -19.77 -0.92
CA GLU A 167 6.39 -18.39 -0.63
C GLU A 167 7.54 -17.43 -0.95
N ILE A 168 8.76 -17.78 -0.59
CA ILE A 168 9.94 -16.96 -0.87
C ILE A 168 10.20 -16.91 -2.38
N ARG A 169 10.11 -18.03 -3.10
CA ARG A 169 10.31 -18.05 -4.55
C ARG A 169 9.30 -17.21 -5.31
N ARG A 170 8.02 -17.29 -4.96
CA ARG A 170 6.98 -16.51 -5.66
C ARG A 170 7.18 -15.00 -5.50
N ILE A 171 7.49 -14.53 -4.29
CA ILE A 171 7.72 -13.09 -4.08
C ILE A 171 9.08 -12.64 -4.61
N GLY A 172 10.11 -13.47 -4.54
CA GLY A 172 11.42 -13.20 -5.10
C GLY A 172 11.33 -12.97 -6.61
N ARG A 173 10.59 -13.81 -7.36
CA ARG A 173 10.34 -13.60 -8.80
C ARG A 173 9.68 -12.26 -9.08
N ILE A 174 8.68 -11.84 -8.28
CA ILE A 174 8.07 -10.51 -8.44
C ILE A 174 9.10 -9.40 -8.22
N GLY A 175 9.99 -9.54 -7.22
CA GLY A 175 11.08 -8.60 -6.97
C GLY A 175 12.02 -8.46 -8.17
N PHE A 176 12.49 -9.58 -8.71
CA PHE A 176 13.35 -9.60 -9.90
C PHE A 176 12.67 -9.03 -11.15
N GLU A 177 11.42 -9.45 -11.44
CA GLU A 177 10.66 -8.93 -12.58
C GLU A 177 10.37 -7.43 -12.46
N THR A 178 10.11 -6.96 -11.24
CA THR A 178 9.95 -5.53 -10.97
C THR A 178 11.25 -4.77 -11.22
N ALA A 179 12.39 -5.29 -10.74
CA ALA A 179 13.70 -4.70 -10.97
C ALA A 179 14.06 -4.63 -12.47
N ARG A 180 13.74 -5.68 -13.25
CA ARG A 180 13.93 -5.69 -14.72
C ARG A 180 13.25 -4.53 -15.43
N LYS A 181 12.05 -4.16 -14.98
CA LYS A 181 11.25 -3.05 -15.53
C LYS A 181 11.72 -1.68 -15.06
N ARG A 182 12.66 -1.64 -14.11
CA ARG A 182 13.22 -0.42 -13.51
C ARG A 182 14.73 -0.33 -13.80
N ARG A 183 15.54 -0.07 -12.79
CA ARG A 183 17.00 0.16 -12.95
C ARG A 183 17.86 -1.09 -12.77
N LYS A 184 17.22 -2.27 -12.73
CA LYS A 184 17.86 -3.60 -12.64
C LYS A 184 18.69 -3.82 -11.37
N LYS A 185 18.27 -3.22 -10.26
CA LYS A 185 18.88 -3.41 -8.94
C LYS A 185 17.84 -3.94 -7.98
N LEU A 186 18.12 -5.06 -7.32
CA LEU A 186 17.26 -5.67 -6.31
C LEU A 186 18.03 -5.78 -5.00
N CYS A 187 17.49 -5.17 -3.94
CA CYS A 187 17.98 -5.31 -2.58
C CYS A 187 17.09 -6.30 -1.83
N SER A 188 17.62 -7.46 -1.47
CA SER A 188 16.94 -8.44 -0.64
C SER A 188 17.17 -8.10 0.83
N VAL A 189 16.09 -7.76 1.54
CA VAL A 189 16.15 -7.32 2.95
C VAL A 189 15.64 -8.41 3.88
N GLU A 190 16.45 -8.76 4.87
CA GLU A 190 16.22 -9.91 5.74
C GLU A 190 16.94 -9.75 7.09
N LYS A 191 16.88 -10.75 7.99
CA LYS A 191 17.56 -10.80 9.29
C LYS A 191 18.32 -12.12 9.50
N SER A 192 19.10 -12.53 8.51
CA SER A 192 19.78 -13.85 8.47
C SER A 192 20.82 -14.08 9.57
N ASN A 193 21.34 -13.00 10.15
CA ASN A 193 22.26 -13.11 11.29
C ASN A 193 21.58 -13.67 12.55
N VAL A 194 20.24 -13.69 12.62
CA VAL A 194 19.47 -14.17 13.78
C VAL A 194 18.45 -15.25 13.40
N LEU A 195 17.65 -15.05 12.33
CA LEU A 195 16.47 -15.85 12.03
C LEU A 195 16.73 -16.94 10.99
N ASP A 196 16.22 -18.16 11.25
CA ASP A 196 16.29 -19.28 10.30
C ASP A 196 15.45 -19.01 9.04
N SER A 197 14.27 -18.41 9.19
CA SER A 197 13.42 -18.01 8.07
C SER A 197 14.16 -17.05 7.11
N SER A 198 14.91 -16.10 7.65
CA SER A 198 15.73 -15.16 6.88
C SER A 198 16.96 -15.83 6.24
N ARG A 199 17.54 -16.83 6.87
CA ARG A 199 18.62 -17.64 6.24
C ARG A 199 18.09 -18.42 5.04
N LEU A 200 16.89 -19.02 5.15
CA LEU A 200 16.22 -19.65 4.01
C LEU A 200 15.89 -18.63 2.93
N TRP A 201 15.35 -17.46 3.30
CA TRP A 201 15.07 -16.34 2.39
C TRP A 201 16.31 -15.97 1.57
N LYS A 202 17.40 -15.67 2.22
CA LYS A 202 18.66 -15.32 1.58
C LYS A 202 19.14 -16.39 0.60
N LYS A 203 19.14 -17.67 1.02
CA LYS A 203 19.52 -18.80 0.17
C LYS A 203 18.68 -18.83 -1.12
N ILE A 204 17.36 -18.74 -0.99
CA ILE A 204 16.44 -18.81 -2.14
C ILE A 204 16.59 -17.61 -3.07
N MET A 205 16.80 -16.41 -2.53
CA MET A 205 17.03 -15.21 -3.35
C MET A 205 18.31 -15.34 -4.18
N HIS A 206 19.37 -15.93 -3.63
CA HIS A 206 20.61 -16.21 -4.38
C HIS A 206 20.40 -17.28 -5.45
N GLU A 207 19.67 -18.35 -5.18
CA GLU A 207 19.31 -19.35 -6.20
C GLU A 207 18.51 -18.73 -7.33
N LEU A 208 17.52 -17.88 -7.02
CA LEU A 208 16.74 -17.16 -8.03
C LEU A 208 17.59 -16.19 -8.86
N SER A 209 18.61 -15.58 -8.28
CA SER A 209 19.46 -14.64 -9.01
C SER A 209 20.16 -15.25 -10.23
N GLU A 210 20.37 -16.58 -10.22
CA GLU A 210 20.91 -17.32 -11.37
C GLU A 210 19.95 -17.32 -12.58
N GLU A 211 18.62 -17.23 -12.33
CA GLU A 211 17.59 -17.11 -13.36
C GLU A 211 17.50 -15.66 -13.94
N TYR A 212 18.13 -14.68 -13.24
CA TYR A 212 18.04 -13.24 -13.55
C TYR A 212 19.40 -12.56 -13.67
N PRO A 213 20.30 -13.04 -14.55
CA PRO A 213 21.69 -12.54 -14.64
C PRO A 213 21.81 -11.07 -15.03
N ASP A 214 20.73 -10.47 -15.52
CA ASP A 214 20.65 -9.05 -15.89
C ASP A 214 20.24 -8.12 -14.73
N VAL A 215 19.94 -8.67 -13.53
CA VAL A 215 19.57 -7.94 -12.32
C VAL A 215 20.66 -8.09 -11.28
N THR A 216 21.14 -6.97 -10.75
CA THR A 216 22.11 -6.97 -9.65
C THR A 216 21.39 -7.21 -8.33
N LEU A 217 21.63 -8.36 -7.70
CA LEU A 217 21.15 -8.67 -6.36
C LEU A 217 22.13 -8.18 -5.30
N THR A 218 21.63 -7.54 -4.25
CA THR A 218 22.36 -7.22 -3.03
C THR A 218 21.58 -7.67 -1.81
N ASP A 219 22.25 -8.08 -0.74
CA ASP A 219 21.62 -8.41 0.55
C ASP A 219 21.80 -7.26 1.53
N MET A 220 20.81 -7.05 2.38
CA MET A 220 20.90 -6.06 3.45
C MET A 220 20.12 -6.53 4.67
N LEU A 221 20.72 -6.42 5.86
CA LEU A 221 19.99 -6.64 7.11
C LEU A 221 18.94 -5.53 7.30
N VAL A 222 17.76 -5.87 7.79
CA VAL A 222 16.63 -4.95 7.92
C VAL A 222 16.93 -3.70 8.73
N ASP A 223 17.68 -3.84 9.82
CA ASP A 223 18.11 -2.72 10.65
C ASP A 223 19.06 -1.75 9.89
N ASN A 224 19.96 -2.30 9.07
CA ASN A 224 20.78 -1.47 8.18
C ASN A 224 19.93 -0.83 7.08
N CYS A 225 18.96 -1.55 6.51
CA CYS A 225 18.08 -1.00 5.49
C CYS A 225 17.30 0.22 6.01
N ALA A 226 16.74 0.15 7.21
CA ALA A 226 16.08 1.26 7.86
C ALA A 226 17.00 2.50 7.97
N MET A 227 18.25 2.31 8.43
CA MET A 227 19.22 3.41 8.46
C MET A 227 19.53 3.97 7.06
N GLN A 228 19.67 3.11 6.05
CA GLN A 228 20.03 3.51 4.70
C GLN A 228 18.88 4.21 3.95
N ILE A 229 17.62 3.86 4.21
CA ILE A 229 16.44 4.57 3.69
C ILE A 229 16.48 6.06 4.09
N VAL A 230 16.86 6.36 5.32
CA VAL A 230 16.99 7.75 5.80
C VAL A 230 18.27 8.42 5.31
N LYS A 231 19.37 7.66 5.26
CA LYS A 231 20.71 8.21 4.96
C LYS A 231 20.93 8.50 3.48
N ASP A 232 20.55 7.59 2.62
CA ASP A 232 20.70 7.68 1.16
C ASP A 232 19.67 6.83 0.43
N PRO A 233 18.40 7.26 0.35
CA PRO A 233 17.34 6.52 -0.32
C PRO A 233 17.57 6.35 -1.82
N SER A 234 18.39 7.20 -2.43
CA SER A 234 18.69 7.18 -3.88
C SER A 234 19.42 5.91 -4.33
N GLN A 235 20.07 5.20 -3.40
CA GLN A 235 20.76 3.93 -3.70
C GLN A 235 19.80 2.80 -4.08
N PHE A 236 18.54 2.84 -3.60
CA PHE A 236 17.56 1.78 -3.81
C PHE A 236 16.81 1.94 -5.13
N ASP A 237 16.54 0.82 -5.79
CA ASP A 237 15.66 0.70 -6.95
C ASP A 237 14.44 -0.17 -6.60
N VAL A 238 14.68 -1.42 -6.23
CA VAL A 238 13.66 -2.32 -5.69
C VAL A 238 14.19 -2.97 -4.41
N ILE A 239 13.37 -2.95 -3.38
CA ILE A 239 13.57 -3.69 -2.14
C ILE A 239 12.56 -4.84 -2.13
N VAL A 240 13.01 -6.07 -1.91
CA VAL A 240 12.13 -7.22 -1.65
C VAL A 240 12.35 -7.71 -0.23
N THR A 241 11.26 -7.94 0.50
CA THR A 241 11.35 -8.34 1.91
C THR A 241 10.10 -9.08 2.38
N GLU A 242 10.21 -9.69 3.56
CA GLU A 242 9.12 -10.39 4.23
C GLU A 242 8.04 -9.41 4.73
N ASN A 243 6.93 -9.97 5.24
CA ASN A 243 5.71 -9.25 5.56
C ASN A 243 5.90 -8.11 6.59
N MET A 244 6.39 -8.43 7.79
CA MET A 244 6.53 -7.46 8.87
C MET A 244 7.60 -6.40 8.57
N PHE A 245 8.75 -6.81 8.02
CA PHE A 245 9.81 -5.85 7.67
C PHE A 245 9.35 -4.92 6.54
N GLY A 246 8.62 -5.46 5.56
CA GLY A 246 8.06 -4.66 4.47
C GLY A 246 7.03 -3.66 4.93
N ASP A 247 6.25 -3.97 5.97
CA ASP A 247 5.32 -3.05 6.60
C ASP A 247 6.06 -1.85 7.22
N ILE A 248 7.01 -2.14 8.10
CA ILE A 248 7.77 -1.12 8.83
C ILE A 248 8.58 -0.24 7.87
N LEU A 249 9.33 -0.85 6.96
CA LEU A 249 10.19 -0.11 6.03
C LEU A 249 9.40 0.76 5.04
N SER A 250 8.21 0.34 4.64
CA SER A 250 7.39 1.15 3.73
C SER A 250 6.73 2.34 4.43
N ASP A 251 6.39 2.22 5.70
CA ASP A 251 5.90 3.35 6.49
C ASP A 251 7.03 4.37 6.72
N GLU A 252 8.25 3.92 7.02
CA GLU A 252 9.43 4.76 7.07
C GLU A 252 9.68 5.45 5.72
N ALA A 253 9.64 4.69 4.62
CA ALA A 253 9.80 5.21 3.26
C ALA A 253 8.73 6.24 2.90
N SER A 254 7.52 6.11 3.41
CA SER A 254 6.45 7.09 3.19
C SER A 254 6.77 8.43 3.84
N MET A 255 7.32 8.41 5.04
CA MET A 255 7.64 9.63 5.78
C MET A 255 8.76 10.42 5.11
N ILE A 256 9.75 9.77 4.52
CA ILE A 256 10.83 10.48 3.81
C ILE A 256 10.38 11.12 2.49
N THR A 257 9.23 10.71 1.93
CA THR A 257 8.64 11.34 0.73
C THR A 257 7.70 12.51 1.05
N GLY A 258 7.49 12.82 2.32
CA GLY A 258 6.78 14.00 2.79
C GLY A 258 5.42 13.75 3.43
N SER A 259 4.67 12.72 3.03
CA SER A 259 3.41 12.35 3.69
C SER A 259 2.97 10.94 3.33
N ILE A 260 2.53 10.20 4.33
CA ILE A 260 1.86 8.90 4.16
C ILE A 260 0.56 9.01 3.34
N GLY A 261 -0.08 10.18 3.33
CA GLY A 261 -1.32 10.45 2.59
C GLY A 261 -1.15 10.48 1.06
N THR A 262 0.08 10.47 0.54
CA THR A 262 0.36 10.51 -0.90
C THR A 262 0.77 9.16 -1.50
N ILE A 263 0.88 8.10 -0.70
CA ILE A 263 1.45 6.84 -1.13
C ILE A 263 0.35 5.78 -1.37
N PRO A 264 0.25 5.27 -2.60
CA PRO A 264 -0.63 4.14 -2.91
C PRO A 264 0.04 2.81 -2.60
N SER A 265 -0.75 1.75 -2.61
CA SER A 265 -0.24 0.38 -2.69
C SER A 265 -1.11 -0.51 -3.58
N SER A 266 -0.50 -1.54 -4.14
CA SER A 266 -1.21 -2.62 -4.84
C SER A 266 -0.86 -3.96 -4.22
N SER A 267 -1.88 -4.77 -3.94
CA SER A 267 -1.71 -6.16 -3.53
C SER A 267 -2.12 -7.06 -4.67
N LEU A 268 -1.17 -7.83 -5.20
CA LEU A 268 -1.31 -8.62 -6.42
C LEU A 268 -1.01 -10.09 -6.15
N GLY A 269 -1.62 -10.97 -6.93
CA GLY A 269 -1.39 -12.39 -6.91
C GLY A 269 -1.06 -12.94 -8.31
N SER A 270 -1.45 -14.19 -8.57
CA SER A 270 -1.26 -14.83 -9.87
C SER A 270 -2.33 -14.44 -10.92
N THR A 271 -3.39 -13.74 -10.51
CA THR A 271 -4.47 -13.26 -11.39
C THR A 271 -4.36 -11.76 -11.64
N THR A 272 -5.17 -11.25 -12.56
CA THR A 272 -5.29 -9.81 -12.80
C THR A 272 -6.06 -9.07 -11.71
N ARG A 273 -6.82 -9.78 -10.86
CA ARG A 273 -7.55 -9.19 -9.75
C ARG A 273 -6.58 -8.73 -8.67
N GLY A 274 -6.58 -7.44 -8.35
CA GLY A 274 -5.79 -6.84 -7.29
C GLY A 274 -6.64 -6.22 -6.19
N LEU A 275 -6.01 -5.97 -5.04
CA LEU A 275 -6.52 -5.11 -3.98
C LEU A 275 -5.65 -3.86 -3.94
N TYR A 276 -6.30 -2.69 -4.00
CA TYR A 276 -5.63 -1.39 -4.08
C TYR A 276 -6.09 -0.50 -2.93
N GLU A 277 -5.14 0.07 -2.23
CA GLU A 277 -5.39 0.85 -1.02
C GLU A 277 -4.27 1.88 -0.80
N PRO A 278 -4.52 3.01 -0.12
CA PRO A 278 -3.42 3.83 0.39
C PRO A 278 -2.68 3.05 1.49
N ILE A 279 -1.44 3.44 1.80
CA ILE A 279 -0.68 2.76 2.87
C ILE A 279 -1.05 3.23 4.28
N HIS A 280 -1.69 4.40 4.40
CA HIS A 280 -2.09 4.97 5.69
C HIS A 280 -3.29 4.25 6.31
N GLY A 281 -3.46 4.39 7.63
CA GLY A 281 -4.60 3.87 8.39
C GLY A 281 -5.86 4.72 8.27
N SER A 282 -6.81 4.45 9.15
CA SER A 282 -8.15 5.07 9.16
C SER A 282 -8.21 6.49 9.76
N ALA A 283 -7.16 6.96 10.45
CA ALA A 283 -7.05 8.28 11.06
C ALA A 283 -8.38 8.80 11.68
N PRO A 284 -8.94 8.09 12.67
CA PRO A 284 -10.27 8.36 13.19
C PRO A 284 -10.40 9.74 13.87
N ASP A 285 -9.29 10.32 14.28
CA ASP A 285 -9.18 11.65 14.88
C ASP A 285 -9.51 12.80 13.92
N ILE A 286 -9.31 12.60 12.61
CA ILE A 286 -9.60 13.60 11.57
C ILE A 286 -10.79 13.22 10.69
N ALA A 287 -11.42 12.08 10.91
CA ALA A 287 -12.53 11.60 10.10
C ALA A 287 -13.71 12.57 10.09
N GLY A 288 -14.27 12.83 8.90
CA GLY A 288 -15.41 13.73 8.69
C GLY A 288 -15.10 15.21 8.80
N GLN A 289 -13.83 15.59 8.95
CA GLN A 289 -13.41 17.01 9.05
C GLN A 289 -13.00 17.61 7.69
N ASP A 290 -13.07 16.84 6.62
CA ASP A 290 -12.65 17.27 5.27
C ASP A 290 -11.20 17.76 5.20
N ILE A 291 -10.29 17.12 5.95
CA ILE A 291 -8.86 17.48 5.97
C ILE A 291 -7.96 16.34 5.53
N ALA A 292 -8.50 15.13 5.34
CA ALA A 292 -7.75 13.98 4.86
C ALA A 292 -7.19 14.21 3.44
N ASN A 293 -6.03 13.65 3.16
CA ASN A 293 -5.42 13.71 1.84
C ASN A 293 -5.91 12.52 0.98
N PRO A 294 -6.65 12.73 -0.13
CA PRO A 294 -7.16 11.64 -0.95
C PRO A 294 -6.16 11.14 -2.01
N ILE A 295 -4.98 11.77 -2.15
CA ILE A 295 -4.03 11.51 -3.24
C ILE A 295 -3.59 10.04 -3.22
N GLY A 296 -3.28 9.47 -2.06
CA GLY A 296 -2.86 8.07 -1.95
C GLY A 296 -3.90 7.09 -2.52
N THR A 297 -5.18 7.29 -2.19
CA THR A 297 -6.27 6.44 -2.69
C THR A 297 -6.53 6.66 -4.18
N ILE A 298 -6.44 7.92 -4.67
CA ILE A 298 -6.55 8.24 -6.09
C ILE A 298 -5.42 7.59 -6.88
N LEU A 299 -4.19 7.61 -6.38
CA LEU A 299 -3.06 6.93 -7.01
C LEU A 299 -3.18 5.39 -6.91
N ALA A 300 -3.78 4.86 -5.84
CA ALA A 300 -4.11 3.44 -5.77
C ALA A 300 -5.11 3.03 -6.87
N ALA A 301 -6.09 3.89 -7.18
CA ALA A 301 -6.97 3.67 -8.32
C ALA A 301 -6.22 3.77 -9.68
N ALA A 302 -5.22 4.63 -9.82
CA ALA A 302 -4.35 4.63 -11.01
C ALA A 302 -3.59 3.30 -11.14
N MET A 303 -3.05 2.76 -10.04
CA MET A 303 -2.44 1.42 -10.04
C MET A 303 -3.45 0.31 -10.40
N LEU A 304 -4.71 0.41 -9.94
CA LEU A 304 -5.79 -0.52 -10.31
C LEU A 304 -6.03 -0.51 -11.82
N LEU A 305 -6.14 0.67 -12.42
CA LEU A 305 -6.32 0.80 -13.87
C LEU A 305 -5.14 0.19 -14.62
N ARG A 306 -3.91 0.47 -14.19
CA ARG A 306 -2.67 0.01 -14.83
C ARG A 306 -2.47 -1.49 -14.72
N TYR A 307 -2.62 -2.06 -13.52
CA TYR A 307 -2.21 -3.44 -13.25
C TYR A 307 -3.34 -4.46 -13.41
N SER A 308 -4.57 -4.12 -13.01
CA SER A 308 -5.71 -5.03 -13.13
C SER A 308 -6.44 -4.91 -14.47
N PHE A 309 -6.50 -3.71 -15.05
CA PHE A 309 -7.34 -3.46 -16.23
C PHE A 309 -6.55 -3.23 -17.52
N ASP A 310 -5.22 -3.16 -17.45
CA ASP A 310 -4.34 -2.84 -18.59
C ASP A 310 -4.67 -1.49 -19.26
N MET A 311 -5.05 -0.52 -18.42
CA MET A 311 -5.42 0.86 -18.81
C MET A 311 -4.30 1.83 -18.44
N ALA A 312 -3.14 1.71 -19.10
CA ALA A 312 -1.95 2.49 -18.77
C ALA A 312 -2.13 3.99 -19.04
N LYS A 313 -2.82 4.35 -20.13
CA LYS A 313 -3.07 5.76 -20.51
C LYS A 313 -3.97 6.46 -19.49
N GLU A 314 -4.99 5.78 -19.04
CA GLU A 314 -5.93 6.28 -18.04
C GLU A 314 -5.25 6.46 -16.67
N ALA A 315 -4.36 5.54 -16.32
CA ALA A 315 -3.54 5.66 -15.12
C ALA A 315 -2.57 6.85 -15.22
N ASP A 316 -1.88 7.02 -16.37
CA ASP A 316 -0.99 8.16 -16.62
C ASP A 316 -1.74 9.50 -16.54
N ALA A 317 -3.01 9.55 -17.01
CA ALA A 317 -3.83 10.74 -16.93
C ALA A 317 -4.16 11.12 -15.47
N ILE A 318 -4.43 10.14 -14.60
CA ILE A 318 -4.63 10.39 -13.16
C ILE A 318 -3.33 10.89 -12.52
N GLU A 319 -2.21 10.22 -12.76
CA GLU A 319 -0.92 10.60 -12.20
C GLU A 319 -0.51 12.02 -12.65
N LYS A 320 -0.75 12.34 -13.93
CA LYS A 320 -0.55 13.68 -14.47
C LYS A 320 -1.46 14.72 -13.82
N ALA A 321 -2.73 14.41 -13.64
CA ALA A 321 -3.69 15.32 -12.99
C ALA A 321 -3.31 15.62 -11.54
N VAL A 322 -2.79 14.64 -10.81
CA VAL A 322 -2.21 14.85 -9.47
C VAL A 322 -1.01 15.79 -9.54
N SER A 323 -0.06 15.56 -10.45
CA SER A 323 1.11 16.44 -10.63
C SER A 323 0.68 17.87 -10.96
N ASP A 324 -0.20 18.05 -11.95
CA ASP A 324 -0.70 19.36 -12.38
C ASP A 324 -1.44 20.10 -11.25
N THR A 325 -2.12 19.36 -10.35
CA THR A 325 -2.79 19.94 -9.17
C THR A 325 -1.77 20.44 -8.15
N LEU A 326 -0.70 19.68 -7.94
CA LEU A 326 0.41 20.09 -7.08
C LEU A 326 1.18 21.27 -7.68
N ASP A 327 1.40 21.31 -9.00
CA ASP A 327 2.01 22.44 -9.72
C ASP A 327 1.17 23.71 -9.61
N ALA A 328 -0.16 23.58 -9.61
CA ALA A 328 -1.10 24.69 -9.39
C ALA A 328 -1.10 25.21 -7.93
N GLY A 329 -0.33 24.63 -7.05
CA GLY A 329 -0.13 25.09 -5.66
C GLY A 329 -1.14 24.58 -4.64
N PHE A 330 -2.04 23.66 -5.00
CA PHE A 330 -3.00 23.08 -4.04
C PHE A 330 -2.31 22.09 -3.10
N ARG A 331 -2.61 22.21 -1.80
CA ARG A 331 -2.03 21.37 -0.73
C ARG A 331 -3.07 21.01 0.32
N THR A 332 -3.15 19.75 0.71
CA THR A 332 -3.80 19.35 1.97
C THR A 332 -2.91 19.68 3.16
N ALA A 333 -3.46 19.62 4.36
CA ALA A 333 -2.76 20.07 5.57
C ALA A 333 -1.42 19.35 5.83
N ASP A 334 -1.36 18.07 5.50
CA ASP A 334 -0.22 17.17 5.71
C ASP A 334 0.97 17.45 4.78
N ILE A 335 0.70 18.02 3.59
CA ILE A 335 1.72 18.36 2.58
C ILE A 335 1.86 19.87 2.37
N LEU A 336 1.32 20.68 3.27
CA LEU A 336 1.41 22.13 3.20
C LEU A 336 2.75 22.59 3.82
N PRO A 337 3.69 23.12 3.03
CA PRO A 337 4.94 23.62 3.60
C PRO A 337 4.72 24.89 4.42
N PRO A 338 5.60 25.17 5.41
CA PRO A 338 5.45 26.31 6.29
C PRO A 338 5.62 27.67 5.59
N HIS A 339 6.22 27.67 4.40
CA HIS A 339 6.52 28.88 3.62
C HIS A 339 6.12 28.70 2.15
N GLY A 340 5.71 29.79 1.50
CA GLY A 340 5.32 29.77 0.09
C GLY A 340 3.87 30.22 -0.12
N ALA A 341 3.51 30.47 -1.38
CA ALA A 341 2.17 30.88 -1.78
C ALA A 341 1.35 29.65 -2.22
N PHE A 342 0.94 28.82 -1.26
CA PHE A 342 0.14 27.62 -1.52
C PHE A 342 -1.29 27.80 -1.07
N GLN A 343 -2.21 27.13 -1.75
CA GLN A 343 -3.61 27.11 -1.39
C GLN A 343 -3.93 25.85 -0.56
N LYS A 344 -4.18 26.04 0.74
CA LYS A 344 -4.64 24.95 1.60
C LYS A 344 -6.06 24.55 1.22
N VAL A 345 -6.28 23.26 0.98
CA VAL A 345 -7.57 22.66 0.61
C VAL A 345 -7.91 21.46 1.49
N GLY A 346 -9.20 21.13 1.53
CA GLY A 346 -9.69 19.90 2.14
C GLY A 346 -9.70 18.72 1.18
N CYS A 347 -10.16 17.56 1.68
CA CYS A 347 -10.27 16.32 0.94
C CYS A 347 -11.13 16.49 -0.34
N LYS A 348 -12.31 17.06 -0.20
CA LYS A 348 -13.26 17.28 -1.31
C LYS A 348 -12.70 18.18 -2.38
N GLN A 349 -12.11 19.31 -1.98
CA GLN A 349 -11.55 20.24 -2.96
C GLN A 349 -10.33 19.65 -3.64
N MET A 350 -9.45 18.93 -2.94
CA MET A 350 -8.31 18.24 -3.56
C MET A 350 -8.79 17.24 -4.63
N GLY A 351 -9.79 16.41 -4.32
CA GLY A 351 -10.38 15.48 -5.28
C GLY A 351 -10.99 16.19 -6.49
N ALA A 352 -11.72 17.29 -6.28
CA ALA A 352 -12.31 18.08 -7.35
C ALA A 352 -11.26 18.72 -8.27
N GLU A 353 -10.17 19.26 -7.71
CA GLU A 353 -9.07 19.87 -8.48
C GLU A 353 -8.32 18.83 -9.33
N ILE A 354 -8.11 17.62 -8.80
CA ILE A 354 -7.54 16.52 -9.57
C ILE A 354 -8.49 16.09 -10.69
N CYS A 355 -9.78 15.90 -10.37
CA CYS A 355 -10.82 15.53 -11.34
C CYS A 355 -10.89 16.52 -12.51
N ALA A 356 -10.83 17.83 -12.24
CA ALA A 356 -10.88 18.88 -13.26
C ALA A 356 -9.69 18.88 -14.22
N ARG A 357 -8.55 18.29 -13.85
CA ARG A 357 -7.32 18.23 -14.65
C ARG A 357 -7.15 16.94 -15.44
N ILE A 358 -8.05 16.00 -15.31
CA ILE A 358 -8.04 14.77 -16.14
C ILE A 358 -8.47 15.15 -17.57
N GLN A 359 -7.58 14.83 -18.53
CA GLN A 359 -7.72 15.14 -19.95
C GLN A 359 -7.58 13.88 -20.81
#